data_f6c748d3ad407e8436e7176fc746abb2
#
_entry.id   f6c748d3ad407e8436e7176fc746abb2
#
_cell.length_a   1.000
_cell.length_b   1.000
_cell.length_c   1.000
_cell.angle_alpha   90.00
_cell.angle_beta   90.00
_cell.angle_gamma   90.00
#
_symmetry.space_group_name_H-M   'P 1'
#
loop_
_entity.id
_entity.type
_entity.pdbx_description
1 polymer ?
#
loop_
_entity_poly.entity_id
_entity_poly.type
_entity_poly.pdbx_seq_one_letter_code
_entity_poly.pdbx_strand_id
1 'polypeptide(L)'
;MTLAKPFLSDNAAAVHPRLWEAMRAADHPDNPYDGDSLSGELDARFTALFGRECAALWVATGTAANCLALATMCAPHGGVVCHREAHIEVDEGGAPGFFLHGAKLMLADGDGAKLTPEGIAALIDPIRDDVHQVQPHAIAITQASEYGRTYTAAELAALGVFTK
;
A
#
# COMPACT_ATOMS: atom_id res chain seq x y z
N MET A 1 -31.73 7.20 -18.00
CA MET A 1 -30.37 7.07 -18.56
C MET A 1 -29.59 6.18 -17.60
N THR A 2 -29.36 4.92 -17.97
CA THR A 2 -28.60 4.01 -17.13
C THR A 2 -27.14 4.43 -17.25
N LEU A 3 -26.55 4.98 -16.19
CA LEU A 3 -25.12 5.28 -16.18
C LEU A 3 -24.37 3.97 -16.35
N ALA A 4 -23.62 3.82 -17.43
CA ALA A 4 -22.69 2.72 -17.58
C ALA A 4 -21.76 2.75 -16.37
N LYS A 5 -21.55 1.60 -15.71
CA LYS A 5 -20.57 1.51 -14.60
C LYS A 5 -19.18 1.66 -15.24
N PRO A 6 -18.49 2.78 -15.02
CA PRO A 6 -17.16 2.95 -15.60
C PRO A 6 -16.15 2.10 -14.84
N PHE A 7 -15.48 1.20 -15.56
CA PHE A 7 -14.29 0.49 -15.04
C PHE A 7 -13.00 1.26 -15.40
N LEU A 8 -13.08 2.58 -15.43
CA LEU A 8 -11.96 3.45 -15.80
C LEU A 8 -11.06 3.73 -14.59
N SER A 9 -11.68 4.11 -13.48
CA SER A 9 -10.97 4.46 -12.23
C SER A 9 -11.97 4.48 -11.07
N ASP A 10 -11.52 4.12 -9.88
CA ASP A 10 -12.27 4.28 -8.64
C ASP A 10 -12.56 5.76 -8.33
N ASN A 11 -11.68 6.68 -8.77
CA ASN A 11 -11.90 8.13 -8.69
C ASN A 11 -13.16 8.62 -9.45
N ALA A 12 -13.67 7.84 -10.39
CA ALA A 12 -14.90 8.14 -11.11
C ALA A 12 -16.17 7.66 -10.39
N ALA A 13 -16.04 6.95 -9.28
CA ALA A 13 -17.15 6.42 -8.51
C ALA A 13 -17.84 7.52 -7.69
N ALA A 14 -19.17 7.44 -7.62
CA ALA A 14 -19.93 8.28 -6.70
C ALA A 14 -19.76 7.80 -5.24
N VAL A 15 -19.86 8.74 -4.31
CA VAL A 15 -19.86 8.43 -2.87
C VAL A 15 -21.08 7.57 -2.52
N HIS A 16 -20.87 6.50 -1.78
CA HIS A 16 -21.95 5.63 -1.34
C HIS A 16 -22.92 6.40 -0.41
N PRO A 17 -24.26 6.23 -0.55
CA PRO A 17 -25.24 6.98 0.25
C PRO A 17 -25.02 6.95 1.77
N ARG A 18 -24.63 5.79 2.33
CA ARG A 18 -24.32 5.66 3.76
C ARG A 18 -23.12 6.50 4.21
N LEU A 19 -22.16 6.79 3.31
CA LEU A 19 -21.04 7.69 3.63
C LEU A 19 -21.54 9.14 3.71
N TRP A 20 -22.45 9.55 2.80
CA TRP A 20 -23.10 10.85 2.91
C TRP A 20 -23.88 11.02 4.21
N GLU A 21 -24.57 9.98 4.67
CA GLU A 21 -25.29 9.98 5.95
C GLU A 21 -24.32 10.13 7.12
N ALA A 22 -23.22 9.39 7.12
CA ALA A 22 -22.19 9.47 8.16
C ALA A 22 -21.51 10.85 8.19
N MET A 23 -21.18 11.42 7.03
CA MET A 23 -20.61 12.76 6.93
C MET A 23 -21.56 13.84 7.47
N ARG A 24 -22.86 13.76 7.15
CA ARG A 24 -23.86 14.68 7.72
C ARG A 24 -24.01 14.54 9.23
N ALA A 25 -23.94 13.32 9.75
CA ALA A 25 -24.02 13.07 11.19
C ALA A 25 -22.81 13.64 11.93
N ALA A 26 -21.65 13.70 11.27
CA ALA A 26 -20.42 14.24 11.82
C ALA A 26 -20.26 15.76 11.59
N ASP A 27 -21.17 16.40 10.84
CA ASP A 27 -21.10 17.84 10.52
C ASP A 27 -21.62 18.69 11.68
N HIS A 28 -20.80 18.86 12.68
CA HIS A 28 -21.03 19.72 13.84
C HIS A 28 -19.71 20.32 14.35
N PRO A 29 -19.74 21.47 15.06
CA PRO A 29 -18.54 22.03 15.69
C PRO A 29 -17.90 21.04 16.67
N ASP A 30 -16.59 20.89 16.57
CA ASP A 30 -15.77 20.08 17.48
C ASP A 30 -14.38 20.73 17.63
N ASN A 31 -13.47 20.10 18.37
CA ASN A 31 -12.12 20.61 18.57
C ASN A 31 -11.30 20.60 17.26
N PRO A 32 -10.46 21.62 17.02
CA PRO A 32 -9.62 21.68 15.84
C PRO A 32 -8.37 20.79 15.95
N TYR A 33 -7.65 20.63 14.81
CA TYR A 33 -6.32 20.02 14.75
C TYR A 33 -6.27 18.58 15.26
N ASP A 34 -7.14 17.71 14.73
CA ASP A 34 -7.28 16.30 15.12
C ASP A 34 -7.64 16.07 16.60
N GLY A 35 -8.06 17.14 17.28
CA GLY A 35 -8.59 17.08 18.65
C GLY A 35 -10.07 16.74 18.73
N ASP A 36 -10.72 16.50 17.59
CA ASP A 36 -12.12 16.11 17.51
C ASP A 36 -12.35 14.68 18.00
N SER A 37 -13.59 14.42 18.39
CA SER A 37 -13.98 13.14 18.98
C SER A 37 -13.76 11.96 18.04
N LEU A 38 -13.96 12.12 16.73
CA LEU A 38 -13.81 11.05 15.74
C LEU A 38 -12.34 10.71 15.51
N SER A 39 -11.48 11.72 15.39
CA SER A 39 -10.03 11.52 15.27
C SER A 39 -9.47 10.79 16.49
N GLY A 40 -9.95 11.13 17.69
CA GLY A 40 -9.56 10.48 18.94
C GLY A 40 -9.94 9.01 19.04
N GLU A 41 -10.91 8.54 18.26
CA GLU A 41 -11.35 7.13 18.24
C GLU A 41 -10.64 6.26 17.19
N LEU A 42 -9.87 6.84 16.26
CA LEU A 42 -9.34 6.12 15.10
C LEU A 42 -8.48 4.93 15.49
N ASP A 43 -7.50 5.13 16.35
CA ASP A 43 -6.57 4.07 16.78
C ASP A 43 -7.32 2.91 17.43
N ALA A 44 -8.30 3.22 18.29
CA ALA A 44 -9.13 2.20 18.95
C ALA A 44 -9.99 1.42 17.95
N ARG A 45 -10.56 2.09 16.96
CA ARG A 45 -11.37 1.46 15.91
C ARG A 45 -10.55 0.54 15.02
N PHE A 46 -9.36 0.97 14.60
CA PHE A 46 -8.45 0.14 13.79
C PHE A 46 -7.84 -1.00 14.62
N THR A 47 -7.52 -0.75 15.89
CA THR A 47 -7.09 -1.80 16.83
C THR A 47 -8.15 -2.90 16.97
N ALA A 48 -9.42 -2.52 17.11
CA ALA A 48 -10.53 -3.50 17.17
C ALA A 48 -10.70 -4.25 15.84
N LEU A 49 -10.56 -3.57 14.69
CA LEU A 49 -10.69 -4.17 13.37
C LEU A 49 -9.58 -5.20 13.10
N PHE A 50 -8.34 -4.90 13.45
CA PHE A 50 -7.19 -5.75 13.16
C PHE A 50 -6.82 -6.72 14.31
N GLY A 51 -7.45 -6.60 15.47
CA GLY A 51 -7.18 -7.44 16.63
C GLY A 51 -5.78 -7.26 17.24
N ARG A 52 -5.15 -6.12 16.98
CA ARG A 52 -3.83 -5.74 17.51
C ARG A 52 -3.73 -4.22 17.61
N GLU A 53 -2.87 -3.72 18.48
CA GLU A 53 -2.61 -2.29 18.61
C GLU A 53 -2.20 -1.68 17.25
N CYS A 54 -2.88 -0.60 16.86
CA CYS A 54 -2.67 0.12 15.62
C CYS A 54 -2.71 1.62 15.88
N ALA A 55 -1.87 2.36 15.18
CA ALA A 55 -2.01 3.80 14.97
C ALA A 55 -2.60 4.04 13.58
N ALA A 56 -3.58 4.91 13.47
CA ALA A 56 -4.25 5.24 12.21
C ALA A 56 -3.92 6.67 11.81
N LEU A 57 -3.41 6.84 10.60
CA LEU A 57 -3.01 8.15 10.06
C LEU A 57 -3.77 8.40 8.75
N TRP A 58 -4.38 9.57 8.64
CA TRP A 58 -4.99 10.04 7.41
C TRP A 58 -3.96 10.72 6.52
N VAL A 59 -4.03 10.42 5.23
CA VAL A 59 -3.22 11.07 4.20
C VAL A 59 -4.08 11.49 3.02
N ALA A 60 -3.63 12.48 2.25
CA ALA A 60 -4.44 13.07 1.19
C ALA A 60 -4.62 12.15 -0.03
N THR A 61 -3.69 11.22 -0.28
CA THR A 61 -3.71 10.35 -1.48
C THR A 61 -3.19 8.95 -1.16
N GLY A 62 -3.54 7.97 -2.00
CA GLY A 62 -2.96 6.61 -1.96
C GLY A 62 -1.45 6.61 -2.17
N THR A 63 -0.94 7.47 -3.06
CA THR A 63 0.51 7.66 -3.26
C THR A 63 1.22 8.08 -1.96
N ALA A 64 0.62 9.02 -1.21
CA ALA A 64 1.18 9.43 0.08
C ALA A 64 1.15 8.27 1.09
N ALA A 65 0.09 7.44 1.10
CA ALA A 65 0.00 6.26 1.94
C ALA A 65 1.09 5.24 1.60
N ASN A 66 1.29 4.95 0.30
CA ASN A 66 2.34 4.05 -0.16
C ASN A 66 3.73 4.55 0.23
N CYS A 67 4.03 5.83 -0.02
CA CYS A 67 5.33 6.41 0.33
C CYS A 67 5.61 6.34 1.85
N LEU A 68 4.63 6.69 2.68
CA LEU A 68 4.78 6.61 4.14
C LEU A 68 4.95 5.18 4.62
N ALA A 69 4.12 4.24 4.14
CA ALA A 69 4.23 2.84 4.51
C ALA A 69 5.60 2.26 4.14
N LEU A 70 6.07 2.51 2.92
CA LEU A 70 7.37 2.04 2.47
C LEU A 70 8.53 2.69 3.24
N ALA A 71 8.45 3.97 3.57
CA ALA A 71 9.47 4.68 4.34
C ALA A 71 9.62 4.14 5.78
N THR A 72 8.58 3.52 6.35
CA THR A 72 8.69 2.84 7.65
C THR A 72 9.41 1.51 7.59
N MET A 73 9.49 0.89 6.40
CA MET A 73 10.00 -0.48 6.20
C MET A 73 11.34 -0.50 5.46
N CYS A 74 11.67 0.53 4.70
CA CYS A 74 12.82 0.55 3.82
C CYS A 74 13.73 1.75 4.10
N ALA A 75 14.98 1.48 4.46
CA ALA A 75 15.99 2.53 4.61
C ALA A 75 16.38 3.13 3.24
N PRO A 76 16.92 4.36 3.18
CA PRO A 76 17.30 5.02 1.92
C PRO A 76 18.26 4.23 1.01
N HIS A 77 19.09 3.39 1.58
CA HIS A 77 20.03 2.51 0.88
C HIS A 77 19.49 1.11 0.58
N GLY A 78 18.25 0.83 0.98
CA GLY A 78 17.58 -0.45 0.78
C GLY A 78 16.79 -0.53 -0.50
N GLY A 79 16.15 -1.68 -0.71
CA GLY A 79 15.29 -1.94 -1.85
C GLY A 79 13.90 -2.43 -1.45
N VAL A 80 12.93 -2.07 -2.25
CA VAL A 80 11.56 -2.56 -2.16
C VAL A 80 11.30 -3.47 -3.35
N VAL A 81 11.07 -4.76 -3.11
CA VAL A 81 10.69 -5.69 -4.16
C VAL A 81 9.23 -5.46 -4.52
N CYS A 82 8.95 -5.19 -5.79
CA CYS A 82 7.61 -5.06 -6.31
C CYS A 82 7.50 -5.65 -7.72
N HIS A 83 6.29 -5.85 -8.21
CA HIS A 83 6.12 -6.21 -9.62
C HIS A 83 6.49 -5.02 -10.52
N ARG A 84 7.06 -5.29 -11.72
CA ARG A 84 7.44 -4.21 -12.66
C ARG A 84 6.27 -3.34 -13.14
N GLU A 85 5.05 -3.84 -13.03
CA GLU A 85 3.82 -3.11 -13.35
C GLU A 85 3.02 -2.74 -12.09
N ALA A 86 3.66 -2.77 -10.91
CA ALA A 86 3.02 -2.29 -9.69
C ALA A 86 2.79 -0.77 -9.76
N HIS A 87 1.67 -0.32 -9.22
CA HIS A 87 1.29 1.09 -9.19
C HIS A 87 2.41 2.01 -8.67
N ILE A 88 3.14 1.57 -7.64
CA ILE A 88 4.27 2.31 -7.07
C ILE A 88 5.44 2.52 -8.04
N GLU A 89 5.55 1.70 -9.08
CA GLU A 89 6.57 1.84 -10.14
C GLU A 89 6.03 2.68 -11.31
N VAL A 90 4.82 2.37 -11.79
CA VAL A 90 4.36 2.88 -13.10
C VAL A 90 3.48 4.13 -13.01
N ASP A 91 2.74 4.33 -11.91
CA ASP A 91 1.67 5.34 -11.82
C ASP A 91 1.77 6.31 -10.63
N GLU A 92 2.94 6.43 -10.00
CA GLU A 92 3.15 7.38 -8.89
C GLU A 92 4.20 8.46 -9.18
N GLY A 93 4.57 8.66 -10.46
CA GLY A 93 5.45 9.74 -10.90
C GLY A 93 6.84 9.73 -10.24
N GLY A 94 7.32 8.57 -9.78
CA GLY A 94 8.59 8.42 -9.07
C GLY A 94 8.54 8.85 -7.58
N ALA A 95 7.35 9.10 -7.04
CA ALA A 95 7.17 9.51 -5.64
C ALA A 95 7.82 8.55 -4.63
N PRO A 96 7.73 7.21 -4.77
CA PRO A 96 8.40 6.31 -3.84
C PRO A 96 9.91 6.56 -3.78
N GLY A 97 10.60 6.63 -4.92
CA GLY A 97 12.04 6.90 -4.97
C GLY A 97 12.42 8.23 -4.33
N PHE A 98 11.59 9.26 -4.50
CA PHE A 98 11.82 10.57 -3.90
C PHE A 98 11.61 10.56 -2.38
N PHE A 99 10.46 10.07 -1.90
CA PHE A 99 10.10 10.11 -0.48
C PHE A 99 10.81 9.05 0.37
N LEU A 100 11.35 8.00 -0.25
CA LEU A 100 12.22 7.03 0.39
C LEU A 100 13.71 7.45 0.33
N HIS A 101 13.98 8.69 -0.08
CA HIS A 101 15.32 9.28 -0.11
C HIS A 101 16.34 8.48 -0.95
N GLY A 102 15.88 7.87 -2.03
CA GLY A 102 16.72 7.13 -2.97
C GLY A 102 16.66 5.61 -2.86
N ALA A 103 15.81 5.05 -2.00
CA ALA A 103 15.59 3.61 -1.98
C ALA A 103 15.16 3.08 -3.36
N LYS A 104 15.65 1.90 -3.73
CA LYS A 104 15.46 1.34 -5.06
C LYS A 104 14.20 0.48 -5.11
N LEU A 105 13.38 0.64 -6.16
CA LEU A 105 12.39 -0.38 -6.51
C LEU A 105 13.11 -1.52 -7.25
N MET A 106 12.95 -2.73 -6.74
CA MET A 106 13.55 -3.96 -7.24
C MET A 106 12.46 -4.74 -7.96
N LEU A 107 12.51 -4.71 -9.31
CA LEU A 107 11.40 -5.14 -10.14
C LEU A 107 11.43 -6.64 -10.42
N ALA A 108 10.42 -7.35 -9.96
CA ALA A 108 10.20 -8.75 -10.25
C ALA A 108 9.11 -8.96 -11.31
N ASP A 109 9.12 -10.12 -11.94
CA ASP A 109 8.08 -10.58 -12.85
C ASP A 109 7.10 -11.52 -12.13
N GLY A 110 5.88 -11.63 -12.68
CA GLY A 110 4.87 -12.55 -12.19
C GLY A 110 3.59 -12.50 -13.01
N ASP A 111 2.90 -13.62 -13.12
CA ASP A 111 1.65 -13.70 -13.89
C ASP A 111 0.56 -12.82 -13.29
N GLY A 112 -0.05 -11.98 -14.14
CA GLY A 112 -1.11 -11.07 -13.74
C GLY A 112 -0.70 -10.01 -12.71
N ALA A 113 0.55 -9.59 -12.75
CA ALA A 113 1.18 -8.64 -11.82
C ALA A 113 1.18 -9.12 -10.36
N LYS A 114 1.23 -10.43 -10.14
CA LYS A 114 1.36 -11.04 -8.80
C LYS A 114 2.78 -11.55 -8.58
N LEU A 115 3.31 -11.30 -7.40
CA LEU A 115 4.58 -11.87 -6.96
C LEU A 115 4.38 -13.25 -6.35
N THR A 116 5.39 -14.10 -6.47
CA THR A 116 5.49 -15.37 -5.75
C THR A 116 6.81 -15.45 -4.99
N PRO A 117 6.93 -16.27 -3.94
CA PRO A 117 8.20 -16.48 -3.26
C PRO A 117 9.34 -16.87 -4.20
N GLU A 118 9.05 -17.73 -5.19
CA GLU A 118 10.04 -18.19 -6.17
C GLU A 118 10.49 -17.05 -7.11
N GLY A 119 9.54 -16.21 -7.56
CA GLY A 119 9.84 -15.05 -8.39
C GLY A 119 10.67 -14.00 -7.65
N ILE A 120 10.38 -13.81 -6.37
CA ILE A 120 11.17 -12.92 -5.50
C ILE A 120 12.55 -13.52 -5.27
N ALA A 121 12.67 -14.80 -4.94
CA ALA A 121 13.94 -15.49 -4.73
C ALA A 121 14.83 -15.37 -5.99
N ALA A 122 14.27 -15.62 -7.17
CA ALA A 122 15.01 -15.47 -8.43
C ALA A 122 15.60 -14.06 -8.64
N LEU A 123 14.94 -13.01 -8.12
CA LEU A 123 15.43 -11.64 -8.16
C LEU A 123 16.53 -11.38 -7.12
N ILE A 124 16.38 -11.90 -5.89
CA ILE A 124 17.24 -11.49 -4.77
C ILE A 124 18.41 -12.45 -4.52
N ASP A 125 18.29 -13.76 -4.83
CA ASP A 125 19.36 -14.74 -4.61
C ASP A 125 20.70 -14.40 -5.30
N PRO A 126 20.72 -13.77 -6.49
CA PRO A 126 21.95 -13.33 -7.12
C PRO A 126 22.65 -12.14 -6.43
N ILE A 127 21.95 -11.45 -5.51
CA ILE A 127 22.50 -10.26 -4.83
C ILE A 127 23.52 -10.72 -3.80
N ARG A 128 24.75 -10.21 -3.91
CA ARG A 128 25.77 -10.49 -2.90
C ARG A 128 25.44 -9.76 -1.61
N ASP A 129 25.65 -10.44 -0.49
CA ASP A 129 25.55 -9.83 0.85
C ASP A 129 26.79 -8.98 1.12
N ASP A 130 26.82 -7.80 0.49
CA ASP A 130 27.90 -6.81 0.68
C ASP A 130 27.36 -5.36 0.56
N VAL A 131 28.12 -4.40 1.04
CA VAL A 131 27.76 -2.97 1.09
C VAL A 131 27.65 -2.29 -0.27
N HIS A 132 28.05 -2.96 -1.35
CA HIS A 132 28.02 -2.39 -2.70
C HIS A 132 26.73 -2.72 -3.45
N GLN A 133 25.91 -3.63 -2.91
CA GLN A 133 24.64 -4.00 -3.52
C GLN A 133 23.46 -3.67 -2.62
N VAL A 134 22.41 -3.13 -3.23
CA VAL A 134 21.16 -2.81 -2.53
C VAL A 134 20.55 -4.11 -2.02
N GLN A 135 20.29 -4.18 -0.73
CA GLN A 135 19.63 -5.32 -0.08
C GLN A 135 18.11 -5.10 -0.05
N PRO A 136 17.28 -6.16 -0.22
CA PRO A 136 15.84 -6.06 -0.10
C PRO A 136 15.44 -5.81 1.36
N HIS A 137 14.64 -4.77 1.59
CA HIS A 137 14.13 -4.41 2.92
C HIS A 137 12.64 -4.64 3.04
N ALA A 138 11.89 -4.60 1.94
CA ALA A 138 10.45 -4.75 1.94
C ALA A 138 9.95 -5.40 0.65
N ILE A 139 8.76 -5.98 0.71
CA ILE A 139 7.99 -6.46 -0.44
C ILE A 139 6.70 -5.65 -0.51
N ALA A 140 6.41 -5.09 -1.67
CA ALA A 140 5.15 -4.41 -1.95
C ALA A 140 4.30 -5.22 -2.92
N ILE A 141 3.05 -5.46 -2.54
CA ILE A 141 2.04 -6.12 -3.37
C ILE A 141 0.77 -5.28 -3.44
N THR A 142 0.02 -5.41 -4.52
CA THR A 142 -1.27 -4.73 -4.70
C THR A 142 -2.41 -5.74 -4.72
N GLN A 143 -3.49 -5.46 -4.00
CA GLN A 143 -4.70 -6.29 -3.96
C GLN A 143 -5.93 -5.40 -4.24
N ALA A 144 -6.61 -5.54 -5.38
CA ALA A 144 -6.24 -6.39 -6.52
C ALA A 144 -5.05 -5.81 -7.29
N SER A 145 -4.34 -6.67 -8.07
CA SER A 145 -3.27 -6.21 -8.96
C SER A 145 -3.83 -5.36 -10.10
N GLU A 146 -2.96 -4.69 -10.85
CA GLU A 146 -3.33 -3.87 -12.02
C GLU A 146 -4.12 -4.64 -13.10
N TYR A 147 -4.04 -5.97 -13.09
CA TYR A 147 -4.81 -6.87 -13.95
C TYR A 147 -6.09 -7.43 -13.31
N GLY A 148 -6.50 -6.88 -12.15
CA GLY A 148 -7.67 -7.36 -11.41
C GLY A 148 -7.51 -8.74 -10.76
N ARG A 149 -6.27 -9.24 -10.63
CA ARG A 149 -5.96 -10.52 -9.96
C ARG A 149 -5.80 -10.30 -8.46
N THR A 150 -6.33 -11.22 -7.68
CA THR A 150 -6.22 -11.18 -6.21
C THR A 150 -5.32 -12.29 -5.70
N TYR A 151 -4.68 -12.03 -4.57
CA TYR A 151 -3.96 -13.06 -3.81
C TYR A 151 -4.96 -13.83 -2.94
N THR A 152 -4.85 -15.14 -2.96
CA THR A 152 -5.52 -16.00 -1.98
C THR A 152 -4.87 -15.89 -0.61
N ALA A 153 -5.57 -16.30 0.44
CA ALA A 153 -5.00 -16.34 1.79
C ALA A 153 -3.74 -17.22 1.87
N ALA A 154 -3.68 -18.32 1.10
CA ALA A 154 -2.52 -19.20 1.03
C ALA A 154 -1.31 -18.51 0.38
N GLU A 155 -1.51 -17.77 -0.72
CA GLU A 155 -0.45 -17.00 -1.38
C GLU A 155 0.09 -15.89 -0.47
N LEU A 156 -0.80 -15.17 0.23
CA LEU A 156 -0.39 -14.16 1.21
C LEU A 156 0.39 -14.77 2.37
N ALA A 157 -0.04 -15.93 2.86
CA ALA A 157 0.68 -16.65 3.91
C ALA A 157 2.08 -17.10 3.44
N ALA A 158 2.21 -17.58 2.20
CA ALA A 158 3.50 -17.97 1.61
C ALA A 158 4.46 -16.78 1.52
N LEU A 159 3.98 -15.63 1.05
CA LEU A 159 4.77 -14.39 1.03
C LEU A 159 5.16 -13.96 2.46
N GLY A 160 4.23 -14.03 3.42
CA GLY A 160 4.50 -13.67 4.81
C GLY A 160 5.49 -14.60 5.52
N VAL A 161 5.60 -15.86 5.11
CA VAL A 161 6.66 -16.78 5.60
C VAL A 161 8.00 -16.43 4.96
N PHE A 162 8.01 -16.12 3.68
CA PHE A 162 9.20 -15.77 2.92
C PHE A 162 9.90 -14.50 3.44
N THR A 163 9.16 -13.57 4.05
CA THR A 163 9.70 -12.30 4.57
C THR A 163 10.28 -12.39 5.98
N LYS A 164 10.33 -13.56 6.60
CA LYS A 164 10.89 -13.80 7.95
C LYS A 164 12.33 -14.27 7.89
#